data_6134f812bbdda05e85dcc6321c5696ce
#
_entry.id   6134f812bbdda05e85dcc6321c5696ce
#
_cell.length_a   1.000
_cell.length_b   1.000
_cell.length_c   1.000
_cell.angle_alpha   90.00
_cell.angle_beta   90.00
_cell.angle_gamma   90.00
#
_symmetry.space_group_name_H-M   'P 1'
#
loop_
_entity.id
_entity.type
_entity.pdbx_description
1 polymer ?
#
loop_
_entity_poly.entity_id
_entity_poly.type
_entity_poly.pdbx_seq_one_letter_code
_entity_poly.pdbx_strand_id
1 'polypeptide(L)'
;NTKPINLGTNDRYGLDLNFNWEATKWLRLMGNFDLFGYTNKGIYFDSNILSEPMSFEGSGLSVRSRITTSFRVDKTFNFQLQGFYRGAENTKSTDRRDMYAINFGASKTVLKGNGTITFNIQDIFNTRAMRNVTRTAEFTRENYMQWQPRQFALSFSYRFKQGEKVESQKRKKDINNNDNGGDDQMPPM
;
A
#
# COMPACT_ATOMS: atom_id res chain seq x y z
N ASN A 1 -9.95 -22.60 -17.48
CA ASN A 1 -9.24 -21.54 -18.20
C ASN A 1 -9.77 -20.17 -17.79
N THR A 2 -8.89 -19.28 -17.33
CA THR A 2 -9.23 -17.87 -17.04
C THR A 2 -8.74 -17.05 -18.21
N LYS A 3 -9.65 -16.33 -18.88
CA LYS A 3 -9.35 -15.45 -20.01
C LYS A 3 -9.70 -14.02 -19.62
N PRO A 4 -8.79 -13.04 -19.76
CA PRO A 4 -9.13 -11.64 -19.56
C PRO A 4 -10.01 -11.17 -20.72
N ILE A 5 -11.11 -10.49 -20.41
CA ILE A 5 -12.05 -9.96 -21.38
C ILE A 5 -12.33 -8.50 -21.04
N ASN A 6 -12.46 -7.65 -22.05
CA ASN A 6 -12.85 -6.26 -21.86
C ASN A 6 -14.38 -6.19 -21.85
N LEU A 7 -14.98 -6.05 -20.65
CA LEU A 7 -16.43 -6.24 -20.44
C LEU A 7 -17.23 -4.94 -20.39
N GLY A 8 -16.57 -3.77 -20.27
CA GLY A 8 -17.32 -2.52 -20.15
C GLY A 8 -16.57 -1.41 -19.45
N THR A 9 -17.30 -0.48 -18.85
CA THR A 9 -16.76 0.70 -18.17
C THR A 9 -16.95 0.58 -16.66
N ASN A 10 -16.00 1.16 -15.91
CA ASN A 10 -16.08 1.34 -14.48
C ASN A 10 -15.77 2.81 -14.17
N ASP A 11 -16.80 3.57 -13.86
CA ASP A 11 -16.68 4.98 -13.49
C ASP A 11 -16.65 5.10 -11.97
N ARG A 12 -15.73 5.92 -11.45
CA ARG A 12 -15.60 6.21 -10.02
C ARG A 12 -15.43 7.69 -9.79
N TYR A 13 -16.14 8.21 -8.81
CA TYR A 13 -16.08 9.60 -8.38
C TYR A 13 -16.19 9.67 -6.86
N GLY A 14 -15.44 10.54 -6.23
CA GLY A 14 -15.46 10.57 -4.77
C GLY A 14 -14.49 11.57 -4.16
N LEU A 15 -14.32 11.42 -2.86
CA LEU A 15 -13.44 12.23 -2.03
C LEU A 15 -12.32 11.34 -1.49
N ASP A 16 -11.08 11.77 -1.72
CA ASP A 16 -9.87 11.17 -1.17
C ASP A 16 -9.25 12.12 -0.14
N LEU A 17 -9.19 11.66 1.10
CA LEU A 17 -8.61 12.40 2.22
C LEU A 17 -7.34 11.70 2.67
N ASN A 18 -6.21 12.39 2.56
CA ASN A 18 -4.93 11.94 3.08
C ASN A 18 -4.54 12.78 4.29
N PHE A 19 -4.14 12.14 5.37
CA PHE A 19 -3.74 12.85 6.58
C PHE A 19 -2.46 12.27 7.18
N ASN A 20 -1.68 13.16 7.80
CA ASN A 20 -0.51 12.85 8.59
C ASN A 20 -0.45 13.83 9.76
N TRP A 21 -0.77 13.33 10.94
CA TRP A 21 -0.96 14.15 12.13
C TRP A 21 -0.09 13.65 13.29
N GLU A 22 0.77 14.51 13.77
CA GLU A 22 1.53 14.30 15.00
C GLU A 22 0.75 14.90 16.18
N ALA A 23 -0.15 14.09 16.76
CA ALA A 23 -1.01 14.52 17.84
C ALA A 23 -0.21 14.90 19.10
N THR A 24 0.89 14.17 19.35
CA THR A 24 1.84 14.41 20.42
C THR A 24 3.23 13.91 20.02
N LYS A 25 4.25 14.16 20.86
CA LYS A 25 5.63 13.64 20.63
C LYS A 25 5.72 12.11 20.62
N TRP A 26 4.72 11.45 21.16
CA TRP A 26 4.67 9.97 21.28
C TRP A 26 3.58 9.33 20.42
N LEU A 27 2.67 10.11 19.83
CA LEU A 27 1.55 9.62 19.02
C LEU A 27 1.51 10.28 17.64
N ARG A 28 1.61 9.47 16.61
CA ARG A 28 1.44 9.88 15.22
C ARG A 28 0.39 9.04 14.54
N LEU A 29 -0.53 9.68 13.82
CA LEU A 29 -1.54 9.05 12.99
C LEU A 29 -1.28 9.44 11.54
N MET A 30 -1.32 8.48 10.64
CA MET A 30 -1.27 8.70 9.21
C MET A 30 -2.23 7.76 8.50
N GLY A 31 -2.77 8.20 7.39
CA GLY A 31 -3.65 7.33 6.62
C GLY A 31 -4.35 8.04 5.50
N ASN A 32 -5.22 7.26 4.86
CA ASN A 32 -6.12 7.73 3.83
C ASN A 32 -7.54 7.24 4.10
N PHE A 33 -8.49 8.01 3.62
CA PHE A 33 -9.91 7.69 3.64
C PHE A 33 -10.51 8.10 2.31
N ASP A 34 -10.97 7.11 1.54
CA ASP A 34 -11.58 7.31 0.23
C ASP A 34 -13.05 6.94 0.33
N LEU A 35 -13.92 7.92 0.10
CA LEU A 35 -15.37 7.72 -0.07
C LEU A 35 -15.69 7.92 -1.54
N PHE A 36 -16.21 6.91 -2.23
CA PHE A 36 -16.48 7.00 -3.65
C PHE A 36 -17.78 6.31 -4.07
N GLY A 37 -18.46 6.98 -4.99
CA GLY A 37 -19.49 6.37 -5.81
C GLY A 37 -18.85 5.56 -6.94
N TYR A 38 -19.45 4.44 -7.29
CA TYR A 38 -19.04 3.65 -8.45
C TYR A 38 -20.23 3.32 -9.33
N THR A 39 -19.97 3.23 -10.63
CA THR A 39 -20.92 2.75 -11.63
C THR A 39 -20.18 1.79 -12.55
N ASN A 40 -20.58 0.55 -12.55
CA ASN A 40 -20.10 -0.49 -13.43
C ASN A 40 -21.14 -0.71 -14.54
N LYS A 41 -20.68 -0.83 -15.78
CA LYS A 41 -21.52 -1.20 -16.92
C LYS A 41 -20.77 -2.28 -17.71
N GLY A 42 -21.43 -3.37 -18.02
CA GLY A 42 -20.84 -4.44 -18.82
C GLY A 42 -21.74 -5.65 -18.88
N ILE A 43 -21.68 -6.35 -20.01
CA ILE A 43 -22.43 -7.57 -20.25
C ILE A 43 -21.46 -8.59 -20.83
N TYR A 44 -21.50 -9.80 -20.33
CA TYR A 44 -20.78 -10.94 -20.88
C TYR A 44 -21.77 -12.01 -21.33
N PHE A 45 -21.57 -12.50 -22.53
CA PHE A 45 -22.33 -13.61 -23.04
C PHE A 45 -21.42 -14.58 -23.82
N ASP A 46 -21.48 -15.84 -23.48
CA ASP A 46 -20.89 -16.95 -24.21
C ASP A 46 -21.91 -18.07 -24.27
N SER A 47 -22.48 -18.30 -25.42
CA SER A 47 -23.54 -19.30 -25.64
C SER A 47 -23.13 -20.73 -25.34
N ASN A 48 -21.81 -21.02 -25.25
CA ASN A 48 -21.32 -22.35 -24.87
C ASN A 48 -21.31 -22.58 -23.36
N ILE A 49 -21.46 -21.51 -22.57
CA ILE A 49 -21.32 -21.56 -21.11
C ILE A 49 -22.56 -21.04 -20.40
N LEU A 50 -23.25 -20.06 -21.00
CA LEU A 50 -24.36 -19.35 -20.38
C LEU A 50 -25.59 -19.42 -21.28
N SER A 51 -26.75 -19.71 -20.69
CA SER A 51 -28.06 -19.62 -21.38
C SER A 51 -28.52 -18.17 -21.51
N GLU A 52 -28.11 -17.28 -20.60
CA GLU A 52 -28.46 -15.87 -20.57
C GLU A 52 -27.23 -14.97 -20.39
N PRO A 53 -27.28 -13.71 -20.88
CA PRO A 53 -26.21 -12.75 -20.67
C PRO A 53 -25.97 -12.45 -19.19
N MET A 54 -24.72 -12.51 -18.76
CA MET A 54 -24.29 -12.14 -17.42
C MET A 54 -24.04 -10.62 -17.35
N SER A 55 -24.82 -9.92 -16.55
CA SER A 55 -24.70 -8.47 -16.39
C SER A 55 -23.81 -8.12 -15.20
N PHE A 56 -22.78 -7.28 -15.45
CA PHE A 56 -21.91 -6.68 -14.43
C PHE A 56 -22.34 -5.26 -14.07
N GLU A 57 -23.55 -4.87 -14.47
CA GLU A 57 -24.08 -3.57 -14.11
C GLU A 57 -24.29 -3.48 -12.59
N GLY A 58 -23.95 -2.34 -12.05
CA GLY A 58 -24.16 -2.03 -10.64
C GLY A 58 -23.62 -0.65 -10.31
N SER A 59 -24.24 -0.02 -9.34
CA SER A 59 -23.82 1.26 -8.81
C SER A 59 -24.01 1.28 -7.30
N GLY A 60 -23.23 2.11 -6.63
CA GLY A 60 -23.33 2.22 -5.19
C GLY A 60 -22.27 3.16 -4.62
N LEU A 61 -22.25 3.21 -3.30
CA LEU A 61 -21.25 3.94 -2.52
C LEU A 61 -20.34 2.92 -1.83
N SER A 62 -19.06 3.18 -1.83
CA SER A 62 -18.08 2.34 -1.14
C SER A 62 -17.00 3.18 -0.46
N VAL A 63 -16.33 2.60 0.51
CA VAL A 63 -15.29 3.24 1.31
C VAL A 63 -14.02 2.39 1.25
N ARG A 64 -12.87 3.06 1.16
CA ARG A 64 -11.56 2.47 1.42
C ARG A 64 -10.83 3.29 2.45
N SER A 65 -10.15 2.64 3.36
CA SER A 65 -9.38 3.34 4.38
C SER A 65 -8.17 2.51 4.79
N ARG A 66 -7.08 3.20 5.06
CA ARG A 66 -5.91 2.65 5.73
C ARG A 66 -5.42 3.66 6.74
N ILE A 67 -5.32 3.23 7.98
CA ILE A 67 -4.89 4.07 9.10
C ILE A 67 -3.73 3.38 9.79
N THR A 68 -2.65 4.11 9.99
CA THR A 68 -1.50 3.67 10.78
C THR A 68 -1.34 4.60 11.96
N THR A 69 -1.38 4.02 13.15
CA THR A 69 -1.14 4.72 14.40
C THR A 69 0.19 4.23 14.96
N SER A 70 1.13 5.15 15.16
CA SER A 70 2.47 4.88 15.68
C SER A 70 2.63 5.48 17.07
N PHE A 71 3.10 4.66 18.01
CA PHE A 71 3.33 5.02 19.39
C PHE A 71 4.81 4.92 19.71
N ARG A 72 5.40 6.01 20.15
CA ARG A 72 6.78 6.06 20.65
C ARG A 72 6.73 6.10 22.17
N VAL A 73 6.95 4.94 22.82
CA VAL A 73 6.92 4.84 24.28
C VAL A 73 8.16 5.50 24.89
N ASP A 74 9.32 5.21 24.31
CA ASP A 74 10.59 5.82 24.68
C ASP A 74 11.55 5.90 23.46
N LYS A 75 12.81 6.29 23.67
CA LYS A 75 13.82 6.37 22.60
C LYS A 75 14.18 5.02 21.97
N THR A 76 13.85 3.93 22.64
CA THR A 76 14.23 2.57 22.26
C THR A 76 13.06 1.66 21.93
N PHE A 77 11.85 2.02 22.36
CA PHE A 77 10.66 1.19 22.16
C PHE A 77 9.56 1.96 21.44
N ASN A 78 9.10 1.40 20.36
CA ASN A 78 7.95 1.88 19.63
C ASN A 78 7.06 0.70 19.21
N PHE A 79 5.76 0.98 18.99
CA PHE A 79 4.84 0.05 18.39
C PHE A 79 3.88 0.79 17.46
N GLN A 80 3.26 0.05 16.55
CA GLN A 80 2.27 0.59 15.63
C GLN A 80 1.11 -0.37 15.44
N LEU A 81 -0.05 0.20 15.19
CA LEU A 81 -1.24 -0.48 14.72
C LEU A 81 -1.55 0.02 13.32
N GLN A 82 -1.83 -0.89 12.40
CA GLN A 82 -2.26 -0.56 11.06
C GLN A 82 -3.57 -1.27 10.77
N GLY A 83 -4.62 -0.49 10.58
CA GLY A 83 -5.91 -0.96 10.11
C GLY A 83 -6.09 -0.68 8.63
N PHE A 84 -6.73 -1.59 7.90
CA PHE A 84 -7.30 -1.28 6.59
C PHE A 84 -8.73 -1.80 6.50
N TYR A 85 -9.53 -1.09 5.74
CA TYR A 85 -10.90 -1.45 5.41
C TYR A 85 -11.14 -1.21 3.92
N ARG A 86 -11.81 -2.15 3.29
CA ARG A 86 -12.35 -2.03 1.93
C ARG A 86 -13.82 -2.42 1.95
N GLY A 87 -14.68 -1.48 1.64
CA GLY A 87 -16.12 -1.67 1.59
C GLY A 87 -16.56 -2.62 0.48
N ALA A 88 -17.79 -3.06 0.60
CA ALA A 88 -18.45 -3.89 -0.39
C ALA A 88 -18.66 -3.11 -1.70
N GLU A 89 -18.67 -3.85 -2.81
CA GLU A 89 -19.05 -3.34 -4.13
C GLU A 89 -19.92 -4.41 -4.79
N ASN A 90 -21.13 -4.07 -5.19
CA ASN A 90 -22.11 -5.00 -5.70
C ASN A 90 -22.51 -4.67 -7.13
N THR A 91 -22.73 -5.69 -7.92
CA THR A 91 -23.32 -5.64 -9.26
C THR A 91 -24.48 -6.60 -9.34
N LYS A 92 -25.22 -6.61 -10.48
CA LYS A 92 -26.34 -7.55 -10.68
C LYS A 92 -25.90 -9.02 -10.56
N SER A 93 -24.69 -9.33 -11.03
CA SER A 93 -24.20 -10.71 -11.07
C SER A 93 -23.15 -11.04 -10.01
N THR A 94 -22.60 -10.03 -9.32
CA THR A 94 -21.52 -10.27 -8.36
C THR A 94 -21.63 -9.37 -7.16
N ASP A 95 -21.69 -9.96 -5.97
CA ASP A 95 -21.57 -9.28 -4.70
C ASP A 95 -20.17 -9.49 -4.15
N ARG A 96 -19.43 -8.41 -3.98
CA ARG A 96 -18.15 -8.41 -3.28
C ARG A 96 -18.38 -7.93 -1.86
N ARG A 97 -18.07 -8.78 -0.89
CA ARG A 97 -18.14 -8.43 0.52
C ARG A 97 -17.03 -7.48 0.92
N ASP A 98 -17.25 -6.76 1.98
CA ASP A 98 -16.21 -5.96 2.64
C ASP A 98 -15.06 -6.81 3.16
N MET A 99 -13.91 -6.19 3.32
CA MET A 99 -12.69 -6.83 3.83
C MET A 99 -11.94 -5.86 4.72
N TYR A 100 -11.49 -6.35 5.87
CA TYR A 100 -10.67 -5.56 6.79
C TYR A 100 -9.61 -6.43 7.46
N ALA A 101 -8.57 -5.78 7.94
CA ALA A 101 -7.59 -6.41 8.83
C ALA A 101 -6.90 -5.38 9.71
N ILE A 102 -6.41 -5.83 10.84
CA ILE A 102 -5.57 -5.06 11.75
C ILE A 102 -4.25 -5.79 11.93
N ASN A 103 -3.16 -5.05 11.70
CA ASN A 103 -1.79 -5.51 11.91
C ASN A 103 -1.19 -4.79 13.12
N PHE A 104 -0.30 -5.47 13.81
CA PHE A 104 0.46 -4.92 14.93
C PHE A 104 1.96 -5.11 14.66
N GLY A 105 2.75 -4.11 15.00
CA GLY A 105 4.20 -4.18 14.97
C GLY A 105 4.79 -3.52 16.20
N ALA A 106 5.79 -4.14 16.82
CA ALA A 106 6.55 -3.56 17.92
C ALA A 106 8.04 -3.74 17.67
N SER A 107 8.84 -2.72 18.00
CA SER A 107 10.28 -2.81 17.91
C SER A 107 10.96 -2.23 19.14
N LYS A 108 11.99 -2.93 19.60
CA LYS A 108 12.82 -2.54 20.74
C LYS A 108 14.29 -2.53 20.34
N THR A 109 14.91 -1.37 20.50
CA THR A 109 16.36 -1.22 20.35
C THR A 109 17.04 -1.72 21.62
N VAL A 110 18.00 -2.59 21.47
CA VAL A 110 18.76 -3.27 22.54
C VAL A 110 20.27 -3.14 22.29
N LEU A 111 21.09 -3.71 23.17
CA LEU A 111 22.55 -3.75 23.03
C LEU A 111 23.16 -2.35 22.77
N LYS A 112 22.77 -1.36 23.58
CA LYS A 112 23.22 0.04 23.49
C LYS A 112 23.09 0.65 22.09
N GLY A 113 22.01 0.24 21.35
CA GLY A 113 21.73 0.77 20.01
C GLY A 113 22.24 -0.09 18.84
N ASN A 114 22.96 -1.17 19.11
CA ASN A 114 23.50 -2.04 18.05
C ASN A 114 22.56 -3.18 17.66
N GLY A 115 21.57 -3.53 18.48
CA GLY A 115 20.58 -4.56 18.21
C GLY A 115 19.17 -3.99 18.11
N THR A 116 18.30 -4.62 17.32
CA THR A 116 16.87 -4.33 17.29
C THR A 116 16.09 -5.64 17.24
N ILE A 117 15.16 -5.78 18.16
CA ILE A 117 14.16 -6.86 18.15
C ILE A 117 12.88 -6.30 17.58
N THR A 118 12.30 -6.98 16.61
CA THR A 118 11.02 -6.59 16.00
C THR A 118 10.05 -7.76 16.06
N PHE A 119 8.85 -7.49 16.54
CA PHE A 119 7.74 -8.43 16.57
C PHE A 119 6.59 -7.89 15.74
N ASN A 120 6.06 -8.70 14.84
CA ASN A 120 4.93 -8.34 13.99
C ASN A 120 3.83 -9.40 14.05
N ILE A 121 2.59 -8.94 14.06
CA ILE A 121 1.40 -9.76 13.88
C ILE A 121 0.65 -9.19 12.68
N GLN A 122 0.49 -10.01 11.64
CA GLN A 122 -0.35 -9.67 10.51
C GLN A 122 -1.74 -10.26 10.73
N ASP A 123 -2.76 -9.45 10.45
CA ASP A 123 -4.17 -9.85 10.55
C ASP A 123 -4.52 -10.49 11.90
N ILE A 124 -4.43 -9.68 12.97
CA ILE A 124 -4.65 -10.12 14.36
C ILE A 124 -5.93 -10.93 14.52
N PHE A 125 -7.01 -10.53 13.82
CA PHE A 125 -8.33 -11.16 13.93
C PHE A 125 -8.59 -12.25 12.88
N ASN A 126 -7.63 -12.48 11.97
CA ASN A 126 -7.76 -13.45 10.87
C ASN A 126 -8.96 -13.15 9.96
N THR A 127 -9.16 -11.88 9.64
CA THR A 127 -10.32 -11.36 8.89
C THR A 127 -10.02 -11.01 7.44
N ARG A 128 -8.74 -11.03 7.04
CA ARG A 128 -8.28 -10.68 5.69
C ARG A 128 -8.64 -11.77 4.69
N ALA A 129 -9.90 -11.84 4.32
CA ALA A 129 -10.38 -12.77 3.33
C ALA A 129 -11.23 -12.06 2.28
N MET A 130 -11.07 -12.45 1.02
CA MET A 130 -11.93 -12.01 -0.06
C MET A 130 -13.11 -12.96 -0.17
N ARG A 131 -14.31 -12.41 -0.15
CA ARG A 131 -15.57 -13.15 -0.31
C ARG A 131 -16.35 -12.52 -1.44
N ASN A 132 -16.63 -13.31 -2.47
CA ASN A 132 -17.45 -12.91 -3.60
C ASN A 132 -18.54 -13.94 -3.83
N VAL A 133 -19.74 -13.46 -4.13
CA VAL A 133 -20.85 -14.31 -4.56
C VAL A 133 -21.20 -13.92 -5.99
N THR A 134 -21.06 -14.85 -6.90
CA THR A 134 -21.45 -14.66 -8.32
C THR A 134 -22.73 -15.44 -8.57
N ARG A 135 -23.72 -14.77 -9.19
CA ARG A 135 -25.01 -15.36 -9.54
C ARG A 135 -25.24 -15.22 -11.04
N THR A 136 -25.58 -16.34 -11.64
CA THR A 136 -26.06 -16.43 -13.02
C THR A 136 -27.42 -17.13 -13.04
N ALA A 137 -28.04 -17.25 -14.19
CA ALA A 137 -29.28 -18.03 -14.34
C ALA A 137 -29.04 -19.51 -14.00
N GLU A 138 -27.85 -20.04 -14.27
CA GLU A 138 -27.52 -21.46 -14.14
C GLU A 138 -26.96 -21.83 -12.75
N PHE A 139 -26.26 -20.90 -12.09
CA PHE A 139 -25.56 -21.21 -10.84
C PHE A 139 -25.37 -20.02 -9.92
N THR A 140 -25.22 -20.32 -8.64
CA THR A 140 -24.67 -19.40 -7.65
C THR A 140 -23.33 -19.96 -7.17
N ARG A 141 -22.27 -19.17 -7.27
CA ARG A 141 -20.92 -19.52 -6.84
C ARG A 141 -20.44 -18.60 -5.74
N GLU A 142 -20.15 -19.17 -4.59
CA GLU A 142 -19.44 -18.48 -3.52
C GLU A 142 -17.94 -18.75 -3.66
N ASN A 143 -17.14 -17.68 -3.64
CA ASN A 143 -15.71 -17.77 -3.63
C ASN A 143 -15.17 -17.12 -2.34
N TYR A 144 -14.52 -17.94 -1.53
CA TYR A 144 -13.80 -17.51 -0.34
C TYR A 144 -12.32 -17.73 -0.57
N MET A 145 -11.52 -16.67 -0.47
CA MET A 145 -10.08 -16.74 -0.65
C MET A 145 -9.37 -15.98 0.46
N GLN A 146 -8.56 -16.68 1.21
CA GLN A 146 -7.67 -16.14 2.21
C GLN A 146 -6.24 -16.48 1.82
N TRP A 147 -5.52 -15.48 1.26
CA TRP A 147 -4.15 -15.71 0.78
C TRP A 147 -3.16 -15.97 1.90
N GLN A 148 -3.34 -15.30 3.01
CA GLN A 148 -2.45 -15.40 4.16
C GLN A 148 -3.30 -15.35 5.43
N PRO A 149 -3.33 -16.43 6.21
CA PRO A 149 -3.91 -16.40 7.54
C PRO A 149 -3.03 -15.53 8.46
N ARG A 150 -3.50 -15.34 9.69
CA ARG A 150 -2.74 -14.62 10.71
C ARG A 150 -1.31 -15.14 10.82
N GLN A 151 -0.35 -14.23 10.78
CA GLN A 151 1.08 -14.55 10.84
C GLN A 151 1.74 -13.81 11.99
N PHE A 152 2.66 -14.49 12.64
CA PHE A 152 3.54 -13.94 13.66
C PHE A 152 4.97 -13.97 13.14
N ALA A 153 5.69 -12.88 13.28
CA ALA A 153 7.09 -12.78 12.89
C ALA A 153 7.89 -12.13 14.02
N LEU A 154 8.96 -12.79 14.42
CA LEU A 154 9.96 -12.26 15.35
C LEU A 154 11.28 -12.17 14.59
N SER A 155 11.90 -10.99 14.58
CA SER A 155 13.20 -10.78 13.96
C SER A 155 14.16 -10.07 14.90
N PHE A 156 15.42 -10.40 14.76
CA PHE A 156 16.52 -9.75 15.45
C PHE A 156 17.53 -9.25 14.42
N SER A 157 17.85 -7.97 14.46
CA SER A 157 18.86 -7.35 13.62
C SER A 157 20.00 -6.83 14.50
N TYR A 158 21.23 -7.12 14.12
CA TYR A 158 22.41 -6.62 14.82
C TYR A 158 23.33 -5.87 13.83
N ARG A 159 23.75 -4.66 14.21
CA ARG A 159 24.67 -3.86 13.44
C ARG A 159 26.09 -4.01 13.99
N PHE A 160 26.92 -4.70 13.26
CA PHE A 160 28.34 -4.73 13.54
C PHE A 160 28.98 -3.40 13.14
N LYS A 161 29.71 -2.78 14.05
CA LYS A 161 30.59 -1.67 13.71
C LYS A 161 31.88 -2.30 13.18
N GLN A 162 31.98 -2.47 11.87
CA GLN A 162 33.19 -2.93 11.24
C GLN A 162 33.80 -1.75 10.45
N GLY A 163 34.99 -1.33 10.87
CA GLY A 163 35.79 -0.32 10.16
C GLY A 163 35.79 1.08 10.80
N GLU A 164 36.97 1.67 10.82
CA GLU A 164 37.14 3.11 11.03
C GLU A 164 36.35 3.88 9.97
N LYS A 165 35.78 5.02 10.38
CA LYS A 165 35.26 5.97 9.40
C LYS A 165 36.41 6.30 8.43
N VAL A 166 36.30 5.83 7.22
CA VAL A 166 37.13 6.37 6.13
C VAL A 166 36.69 7.82 6.00
N GLU A 167 37.47 8.75 6.54
CA GLU A 167 37.31 10.15 6.22
C GLU A 167 37.48 10.26 4.71
N SER A 168 36.41 10.52 4.01
CA SER A 168 36.48 10.88 2.61
C SER A 168 37.28 12.17 2.57
N GLN A 169 38.54 12.09 2.11
CA GLN A 169 39.34 13.27 1.82
C GLN A 169 38.48 14.13 0.88
N LYS A 170 38.06 15.29 1.40
CA LYS A 170 37.50 16.34 0.58
C LYS A 170 38.54 16.66 -0.46
N ARG A 171 38.37 16.23 -1.70
CA ARG A 171 39.13 16.70 -2.83
C ARG A 171 39.01 18.23 -2.82
N LYS A 172 40.06 18.93 -2.42
CA LYS A 172 40.20 20.36 -2.69
C LYS A 172 40.17 20.49 -4.21
N LYS A 173 39.12 21.08 -4.75
CA LYS A 173 39.14 21.60 -6.11
C LYS A 173 40.12 22.79 -6.08
N ASP A 174 41.36 22.58 -6.45
CA ASP A 174 42.21 23.64 -6.85
C ASP A 174 41.68 24.17 -8.20
N ILE A 175 40.89 25.22 -8.10
CA ILE A 175 40.55 26.05 -9.26
C ILE A 175 41.74 26.97 -9.45
N ASN A 176 42.74 26.55 -10.21
CA ASN A 176 43.72 27.44 -10.78
C ASN A 176 43.04 28.27 -11.86
N ASN A 177 42.50 29.42 -11.47
CA ASN A 177 42.23 30.50 -12.41
C ASN A 177 43.58 31.10 -12.83
N ASN A 178 44.12 30.59 -13.90
CA ASN A 178 45.16 31.27 -14.64
C ASN A 178 44.53 31.80 -15.94
N ASP A 179 43.73 32.88 -15.78
CA ASP A 179 43.40 33.75 -16.89
C ASP A 179 44.66 34.56 -17.21
N ASN A 180 45.37 34.12 -18.22
CA ASN A 180 46.34 34.97 -18.85
C ASN A 180 45.84 35.29 -20.26
N GLY A 181 45.47 36.56 -20.44
CA GLY A 181 45.07 37.15 -21.68
C GLY A 181 46.09 36.92 -22.78
N GLY A 182 45.59 36.68 -23.93
CA GLY A 182 46.34 36.65 -25.19
C GLY A 182 45.44 37.28 -26.26
N ASP A 183 45.69 38.56 -26.49
CA ASP A 183 45.34 39.25 -27.72
C ASP A 183 45.87 38.45 -28.91
N ASP A 184 44.98 38.10 -29.85
CA ASP A 184 45.41 37.84 -31.21
C ASP A 184 44.44 38.47 -32.22
N GLN A 185 45.04 39.44 -32.86
CA GLN A 185 44.57 40.27 -33.95
C GLN A 185 44.12 39.41 -35.14
N MET A 186 42.98 39.76 -35.70
CA MET A 186 42.62 39.40 -37.08
C MET A 186 43.52 40.11 -38.07
N PRO A 187 43.96 39.43 -39.13
CA PRO A 187 44.39 40.09 -40.36
C PRO A 187 43.20 40.25 -41.33
N PRO A 188 43.23 41.32 -42.19
CA PRO A 188 42.18 41.61 -43.15
C PRO A 188 42.44 40.90 -44.47
N MET A 189 41.39 40.44 -45.11
CA MET A 189 40.95 40.41 -46.52
C MET A 189 39.97 39.30 -46.78
#